data_e6706750231f13f7f7ccefdb70901739
#
_entry.id   e6706750231f13f7f7ccefdb70901739
#
_cell.length_a   1.000
_cell.length_b   1.000
_cell.length_c   1.000
_cell.angle_alpha   90.00
_cell.angle_beta   90.00
_cell.angle_gamma   90.00
#
_symmetry.space_group_name_H-M   'P 1'
#
loop_
_entity.id
_entity.type
_entity.pdbx_description
1 polymer ?
#
loop_
_entity_poly.entity_id
_entity_poly.type
_entity_poly.pdbx_seq_one_letter_code
_entity_poly.pdbx_strand_id
1 'polypeptide(L)'
;MNRTAGLALLLILLAGCTSSQPTSQVTATPTKAAHTFAGGCAGTVLTDGEPPVWAQGGWNHTKGTAWGVPWALGTQGNTVAYVFATQLVAVQSPRSDGTNNKILWESKDNPSGDGVTVEGRPLGQTNPVVKIAGGPSIVDVPAAGCWTFQLSWTASGQHTSTINLEVLPAGTPPSKPA
;
A
#
# COMPACT_ATOMS: atom_id res chain seq x y z
N MET A 1 71.32 -18.02 -42.78
CA MET A 1 70.82 -17.82 -44.15
C MET A 1 69.63 -16.94 -44.10
N ASN A 2 69.74 -15.77 -44.69
CA ASN A 2 68.77 -14.68 -44.80
C ASN A 2 67.43 -15.10 -45.43
N ARG A 3 66.33 -14.52 -45.04
CA ARG A 3 65.34 -13.93 -45.97
C ARG A 3 64.40 -13.03 -45.27
N THR A 4 64.53 -11.78 -45.56
CA THR A 4 63.64 -10.63 -45.41
C THR A 4 62.42 -10.76 -46.32
N ALA A 5 61.27 -10.20 -45.90
CA ALA A 5 60.25 -9.51 -46.69
C ALA A 5 58.90 -9.68 -45.92
N GLY A 6 58.03 -8.74 -45.79
CA GLY A 6 57.79 -7.45 -46.33
C GLY A 6 56.49 -6.95 -45.71
N LEU A 7 56.60 -5.72 -45.27
CA LEU A 7 55.46 -5.01 -44.57
C LEU A 7 54.47 -4.55 -45.67
N ALA A 8 53.23 -5.00 -45.59
CA ALA A 8 52.12 -4.42 -46.36
C ALA A 8 51.14 -3.79 -45.39
N LEU A 9 51.16 -2.45 -45.35
CA LEU A 9 50.27 -1.59 -44.57
C LEU A 9 48.95 -1.41 -45.34
N LEU A 10 47.87 -2.04 -44.88
CA LEU A 10 46.54 -1.87 -45.47
C LEU A 10 45.76 -0.87 -44.64
N LEU A 11 45.66 0.36 -45.11
CA LEU A 11 44.82 1.42 -44.55
C LEU A 11 43.35 1.15 -44.95
N ILE A 12 42.55 0.68 -44.00
CA ILE A 12 41.09 0.59 -44.18
C ILE A 12 40.45 1.88 -43.61
N LEU A 13 39.97 2.74 -44.51
CA LEU A 13 39.13 3.89 -44.19
C LEU A 13 37.72 3.39 -43.84
N LEU A 14 37.38 3.35 -42.55
CA LEU A 14 36.01 3.11 -42.07
C LEU A 14 35.25 4.44 -42.14
N ALA A 15 34.45 4.62 -43.17
CA ALA A 15 33.44 5.66 -43.23
C ALA A 15 32.31 5.31 -42.24
N GLY A 16 32.33 5.93 -41.05
CA GLY A 16 31.28 5.78 -40.04
C GLY A 16 30.04 6.56 -40.46
N CYS A 17 28.98 5.87 -40.87
CA CYS A 17 27.64 6.44 -40.95
C CYS A 17 27.11 6.61 -39.54
N THR A 18 27.12 7.82 -39.02
CA THR A 18 26.38 8.19 -37.81
C THR A 18 24.90 8.29 -38.15
N SER A 19 24.14 7.19 -37.95
CA SER A 19 22.70 7.22 -37.98
C SER A 19 22.21 7.89 -36.69
N SER A 20 21.77 9.14 -36.79
CA SER A 20 21.06 9.84 -35.73
C SER A 20 19.71 9.18 -35.52
N GLN A 21 19.66 8.27 -34.56
CA GLN A 21 18.39 7.67 -34.11
C GLN A 21 17.56 8.78 -33.40
N PRO A 22 16.32 9.06 -33.81
CA PRO A 22 15.49 9.99 -33.09
C PRO A 22 15.21 9.41 -31.72
N THR A 23 15.74 10.03 -30.69
CA THR A 23 15.40 9.70 -29.29
C THR A 23 13.96 10.09 -29.09
N SER A 24 13.05 9.12 -29.12
CA SER A 24 11.66 9.32 -28.69
C SER A 24 11.69 9.71 -27.23
N GLN A 25 11.56 10.99 -26.95
CA GLN A 25 11.30 11.47 -25.59
C GLN A 25 9.94 10.92 -25.17
N VAL A 26 9.96 9.87 -24.36
CA VAL A 26 8.79 9.44 -23.62
C VAL A 26 8.48 10.56 -22.62
N THR A 27 7.54 11.42 -22.96
CA THR A 27 7.00 12.42 -22.04
C THR A 27 6.36 11.64 -20.91
N ALA A 28 7.03 11.54 -19.76
CA ALA A 28 6.47 10.98 -18.57
C ALA A 28 5.24 11.80 -18.19
N THR A 29 4.07 11.18 -18.23
CA THR A 29 2.84 11.78 -17.71
C THR A 29 3.09 12.10 -16.23
N PRO A 30 2.84 13.33 -15.74
CA PRO A 30 3.06 13.66 -14.35
C PRO A 30 2.18 12.76 -13.48
N THR A 31 2.80 11.85 -12.74
CA THR A 31 2.11 11.06 -11.73
C THR A 31 1.64 12.02 -10.65
N LYS A 32 0.35 12.07 -10.39
CA LYS A 32 -0.21 12.88 -9.29
C LYS A 32 0.52 12.52 -8.01
N ALA A 33 1.05 13.52 -7.31
CA ALA A 33 1.70 13.29 -6.02
C ALA A 33 0.71 12.65 -5.05
N ALA A 34 1.14 11.59 -4.37
CA ALA A 34 0.34 10.94 -3.34
C ALA A 34 0.19 11.88 -2.13
N HIS A 35 -1.02 11.99 -1.58
CA HIS A 35 -1.26 12.71 -0.34
C HIS A 35 -1.14 11.76 0.86
N THR A 36 -0.76 12.32 2.00
CA THR A 36 -0.81 11.63 3.28
C THR A 36 -2.03 12.07 4.06
N PHE A 37 -2.62 11.14 4.79
CA PHE A 37 -3.83 11.37 5.61
C PHE A 37 -3.52 11.15 7.08
N ALA A 38 -4.28 11.82 7.93
CA ALA A 38 -4.33 11.49 9.35
C ALA A 38 -4.95 10.08 9.54
N GLY A 39 -4.65 9.44 10.65
CA GLY A 39 -5.19 8.12 10.98
C GLY A 39 -4.17 7.00 11.02
N GLY A 40 -2.93 7.25 10.61
CA GLY A 40 -1.80 6.37 10.90
C GLY A 40 -1.10 6.76 12.20
N CYS A 41 -0.50 5.80 12.89
CA CYS A 41 0.32 6.04 14.08
C CYS A 41 1.49 5.06 14.15
N ALA A 42 2.44 5.31 15.05
CA ALA A 42 3.61 4.47 15.29
C ALA A 42 4.32 4.03 13.98
N GLY A 43 4.54 4.99 13.07
CA GLY A 43 5.25 4.78 11.81
C GLY A 43 4.37 4.30 10.63
N THR A 44 3.11 3.96 10.84
CA THR A 44 2.17 3.71 9.76
C THR A 44 1.72 5.02 9.12
N VAL A 45 1.78 5.09 7.79
CA VAL A 45 1.34 6.24 6.99
C VAL A 45 0.13 5.83 6.14
N LEU A 46 -0.92 6.65 6.17
CA LEU A 46 -2.03 6.53 5.23
C LEU A 46 -1.78 7.43 4.02
N THR A 47 -2.05 6.91 2.83
CA THR A 47 -1.88 7.62 1.56
C THR A 47 -3.01 7.28 0.59
N ASP A 48 -3.28 8.17 -0.37
CA ASP A 48 -4.16 7.93 -1.52
C ASP A 48 -3.39 7.61 -2.81
N GLY A 49 -2.07 7.43 -2.70
CA GLY A 49 -1.23 7.04 -3.82
C GLY A 49 -1.64 5.69 -4.41
N GLU A 50 -1.01 5.31 -5.51
CA GLU A 50 -1.24 4.01 -6.12
C GLU A 50 -0.80 2.88 -5.18
N PRO A 51 -1.68 1.94 -4.81
CA PRO A 51 -1.30 0.82 -3.97
C PRO A 51 -0.41 -0.17 -4.74
N PRO A 52 0.29 -1.06 -4.05
CA PRO A 52 1.05 -2.12 -4.69
C PRO A 52 0.21 -2.88 -5.72
N VAL A 53 0.81 -3.27 -6.85
CA VAL A 53 0.11 -3.94 -7.97
C VAL A 53 -0.72 -5.14 -7.51
N TRP A 54 -0.24 -5.91 -6.55
CA TRP A 54 -0.94 -7.06 -5.99
C TRP A 54 -2.21 -6.69 -5.19
N ALA A 55 -2.29 -5.45 -4.67
CA ALA A 55 -3.45 -4.96 -3.91
C ALA A 55 -4.49 -4.26 -4.79
N GLN A 56 -4.20 -4.01 -6.06
CA GLN A 56 -5.13 -3.32 -6.97
C GLN A 56 -6.32 -4.19 -7.38
N GLY A 57 -6.19 -5.52 -7.32
CA GLY A 57 -7.21 -6.46 -7.80
C GLY A 57 -8.46 -6.56 -6.92
N GLY A 58 -8.33 -6.38 -5.61
CA GLY A 58 -9.47 -6.39 -4.67
C GLY A 58 -10.25 -5.08 -4.64
N TRP A 59 -9.66 -4.03 -5.19
CA TRP A 59 -10.27 -2.71 -5.31
C TRP A 59 -10.78 -2.48 -6.73
N ASN A 60 -12.08 -2.54 -6.90
CA ASN A 60 -12.70 -2.40 -8.21
C ASN A 60 -12.72 -0.92 -8.65
N HIS A 61 -11.66 -0.50 -9.37
CA HIS A 61 -11.58 0.86 -9.90
C HIS A 61 -12.28 0.99 -11.23
N THR A 62 -13.20 1.89 -11.31
CA THR A 62 -13.57 2.48 -12.60
C THR A 62 -12.38 3.33 -13.06
N LYS A 63 -11.82 2.98 -14.22
CA LYS A 63 -10.71 3.69 -14.86
C LYS A 63 -10.97 5.20 -14.84
N GLY A 64 -10.14 5.99 -14.14
CA GLY A 64 -10.28 7.43 -14.04
C GLY A 64 -10.83 7.98 -12.72
N THR A 65 -11.22 7.12 -11.75
CA THR A 65 -11.45 7.59 -10.39
C THR A 65 -10.11 7.72 -9.67
N ALA A 66 -9.87 8.90 -9.08
CA ALA A 66 -8.77 9.05 -8.15
C ALA A 66 -8.94 8.01 -7.03
N TRP A 67 -7.85 7.41 -6.57
CA TRP A 67 -7.80 6.56 -5.39
C TRP A 67 -8.33 7.37 -4.20
N GLY A 68 -9.64 7.39 -3.99
CA GLY A 68 -10.25 8.28 -3.00
C GLY A 68 -10.25 7.71 -1.59
N VAL A 69 -9.80 6.47 -1.40
CA VAL A 69 -9.76 5.83 -0.09
C VAL A 69 -8.32 5.73 0.38
N PRO A 70 -7.99 6.34 1.52
CA PRO A 70 -6.67 6.21 2.09
C PRO A 70 -6.38 4.76 2.47
N TRP A 71 -5.14 4.35 2.27
CA TRP A 71 -4.67 3.01 2.59
C TRP A 71 -3.32 3.06 3.30
N ALA A 72 -3.03 2.02 4.07
CA ALA A 72 -1.78 1.80 4.76
C ALA A 72 -1.14 0.48 4.35
N LEU A 73 0.20 0.47 4.22
CA LEU A 73 0.98 -0.74 4.00
C LEU A 73 1.39 -1.34 5.35
N GLY A 74 1.23 -2.63 5.49
CA GLY A 74 1.70 -3.36 6.67
C GLY A 74 3.23 -3.48 6.72
N THR A 75 3.75 -3.71 7.91
CA THR A 75 5.20 -3.72 8.21
C THR A 75 6.03 -4.68 7.34
N GLN A 76 5.43 -5.77 6.86
CA GLN A 76 6.10 -6.74 5.99
C GLN A 76 5.95 -6.43 4.49
N GLY A 77 5.23 -5.35 4.13
CA GLY A 77 4.95 -5.00 2.73
C GLY A 77 4.04 -5.98 1.99
N ASN A 78 3.36 -6.86 2.71
CA ASN A 78 2.52 -7.95 2.19
C ASN A 78 1.05 -7.84 2.57
N THR A 79 0.65 -6.76 3.24
CA THR A 79 -0.75 -6.44 3.58
C THR A 79 -1.06 -4.99 3.32
N VAL A 80 -2.31 -4.70 2.98
CA VAL A 80 -2.86 -3.35 2.83
C VAL A 80 -4.16 -3.26 3.63
N ALA A 81 -4.36 -2.12 4.29
CA ALA A 81 -5.63 -1.73 4.89
C ALA A 81 -6.20 -0.51 4.16
N TYR A 82 -7.33 -0.65 3.48
CA TYR A 82 -8.07 0.47 2.90
C TYR A 82 -9.06 1.00 3.94
N VAL A 83 -8.86 2.24 4.38
CA VAL A 83 -9.64 2.85 5.47
C VAL A 83 -10.74 3.72 4.88
N PHE A 84 -11.94 3.14 4.68
CA PHE A 84 -13.06 3.82 4.02
C PHE A 84 -13.58 5.03 4.79
N ALA A 85 -13.40 5.03 6.07
CA ALA A 85 -13.83 6.10 6.95
C ALA A 85 -12.82 7.24 7.10
N THR A 86 -11.73 7.22 6.34
CA THR A 86 -10.56 8.10 6.46
C THR A 86 -9.83 7.98 7.81
N GLN A 87 -10.54 8.02 8.92
CA GLN A 87 -10.05 7.75 10.28
C GLN A 87 -11.06 6.88 11.04
N LEU A 88 -10.57 6.04 11.93
CA LEU A 88 -11.41 5.28 12.85
C LEU A 88 -11.86 6.17 14.02
N VAL A 89 -13.03 5.86 14.55
CA VAL A 89 -13.57 6.49 15.76
C VAL A 89 -13.90 5.40 16.76
N ALA A 90 -13.56 5.59 18.03
CA ALA A 90 -13.89 4.63 19.08
C ALA A 90 -15.41 4.40 19.18
N VAL A 91 -15.78 3.23 19.61
CA VAL A 91 -17.13 2.71 19.84
C VAL A 91 -17.83 2.15 18.59
N GLN A 92 -19.10 1.98 18.66
CA GLN A 92 -19.92 1.17 17.78
C GLN A 92 -20.28 1.87 16.46
N SER A 93 -20.20 1.15 15.37
CA SER A 93 -20.78 1.54 14.07
C SER A 93 -22.31 1.29 14.04
N PRO A 94 -23.11 2.13 13.34
CA PRO A 94 -22.68 3.34 12.66
C PRO A 94 -22.30 4.47 13.61
N ARG A 95 -21.40 5.33 13.18
CA ARG A 95 -20.98 6.52 13.89
C ARG A 95 -22.07 7.60 13.81
N SER A 96 -21.90 8.70 14.54
CA SER A 96 -22.86 9.82 14.55
C SER A 96 -23.03 10.49 13.17
N ASP A 97 -22.05 10.37 12.27
CA ASP A 97 -22.12 10.85 10.89
C ASP A 97 -22.77 9.85 9.91
N GLY A 98 -23.31 8.74 10.41
CA GLY A 98 -23.95 7.69 9.61
C GLY A 98 -22.98 6.75 8.90
N THR A 99 -21.68 6.95 9.01
CA THR A 99 -20.66 6.08 8.40
C THR A 99 -20.26 4.95 9.36
N ASN A 100 -19.49 3.99 8.85
CA ASN A 100 -18.97 2.89 9.65
C ASN A 100 -17.44 2.92 9.68
N ASN A 101 -16.86 2.37 10.73
CA ASN A 101 -15.42 2.10 10.81
C ASN A 101 -15.03 0.93 9.89
N LYS A 102 -15.25 1.10 8.59
CA LYS A 102 -15.03 0.03 7.62
C LYS A 102 -13.59 0.04 7.11
N ILE A 103 -12.94 -1.12 7.15
CA ILE A 103 -11.64 -1.38 6.54
C ILE A 103 -11.77 -2.60 5.61
N LEU A 104 -11.09 -2.52 4.45
CA LEU A 104 -10.80 -3.69 3.63
C LEU A 104 -9.35 -4.09 3.90
N TRP A 105 -9.17 -5.30 4.41
CA TRP A 105 -7.88 -5.91 4.65
C TRP A 105 -7.53 -6.84 3.50
N GLU A 106 -6.42 -6.58 2.86
CA GLU A 106 -5.90 -7.43 1.79
C GLU A 106 -4.51 -7.94 2.14
N SER A 107 -4.21 -9.17 1.75
CA SER A 107 -2.88 -9.75 1.84
C SER A 107 -2.41 -10.24 0.48
N LYS A 108 -1.11 -10.12 0.22
CA LYS A 108 -0.51 -10.36 -1.09
C LYS A 108 -0.82 -11.77 -1.65
N ASP A 109 -0.82 -12.76 -0.78
CA ASP A 109 -1.01 -14.17 -1.17
C ASP A 109 -2.43 -14.68 -0.88
N ASN A 110 -3.31 -13.79 -0.39
CA ASN A 110 -4.70 -14.08 -0.09
C ASN A 110 -5.56 -12.81 -0.21
N PRO A 111 -5.78 -12.30 -1.44
CA PRO A 111 -6.46 -11.03 -1.65
C PRO A 111 -7.95 -11.04 -1.28
N SER A 112 -8.59 -12.22 -1.27
CA SER A 112 -10.00 -12.34 -0.82
C SER A 112 -10.15 -12.09 0.68
N GLY A 113 -9.07 -12.23 1.46
CA GLY A 113 -9.10 -12.15 2.92
C GLY A 113 -9.67 -13.39 3.62
N ASP A 114 -10.05 -14.43 2.87
CA ASP A 114 -10.56 -15.67 3.45
C ASP A 114 -9.49 -16.34 4.32
N GLY A 115 -9.83 -16.67 5.57
CA GLY A 115 -8.88 -17.26 6.52
C GLY A 115 -7.83 -16.28 7.06
N VAL A 116 -7.91 -14.99 6.73
CA VAL A 116 -7.14 -13.95 7.41
C VAL A 116 -7.83 -13.62 8.73
N THR A 117 -7.07 -13.62 9.81
CA THR A 117 -7.51 -13.13 11.12
C THR A 117 -6.81 -11.80 11.41
N VAL A 118 -7.57 -10.81 11.88
CA VAL A 118 -7.05 -9.52 12.32
C VAL A 118 -7.29 -9.38 13.81
N GLU A 119 -6.22 -9.25 14.59
CA GLU A 119 -6.28 -9.03 16.03
C GLU A 119 -5.87 -7.60 16.36
N GLY A 120 -6.78 -6.83 16.98
CA GLY A 120 -6.54 -5.45 17.37
C GLY A 120 -6.28 -5.32 18.87
N ARG A 121 -5.30 -4.49 19.21
CA ARG A 121 -4.93 -4.15 20.60
C ARG A 121 -4.38 -2.72 20.67
N PRO A 122 -4.53 -2.04 21.83
CA PRO A 122 -3.82 -0.78 22.03
C PRO A 122 -2.31 -0.94 21.85
N LEU A 123 -1.67 0.07 21.28
CA LEU A 123 -0.22 0.05 21.05
C LEU A 123 0.53 -0.23 22.37
N GLY A 124 1.51 -1.12 22.32
CA GLY A 124 2.30 -1.54 23.48
C GLY A 124 1.66 -2.62 24.34
N GLN A 125 0.42 -3.02 24.07
CA GLN A 125 -0.19 -4.18 24.73
C GLN A 125 0.05 -5.47 23.94
N THR A 126 0.01 -6.60 24.65
CA THR A 126 0.25 -7.92 24.05
C THR A 126 -1.04 -8.69 23.78
N ASN A 127 -2.06 -8.50 24.61
CA ASN A 127 -3.32 -9.24 24.49
C ASN A 127 -4.26 -8.57 23.50
N PRO A 128 -4.81 -9.31 22.53
CA PRO A 128 -5.83 -8.77 21.63
C PRO A 128 -7.11 -8.44 22.40
N VAL A 129 -7.70 -7.28 22.05
CA VAL A 129 -8.97 -6.80 22.60
C VAL A 129 -10.11 -7.05 21.62
N VAL A 130 -9.81 -6.97 20.32
CA VAL A 130 -10.77 -7.26 19.26
C VAL A 130 -10.20 -8.30 18.31
N LYS A 131 -11.11 -9.12 17.75
CA LYS A 131 -10.78 -10.11 16.73
C LYS A 131 -11.75 -9.98 15.57
N ILE A 132 -11.22 -9.81 14.37
CA ILE A 132 -11.96 -9.46 13.17
C ILE A 132 -11.53 -10.40 12.05
N ALA A 133 -12.42 -10.74 11.13
CA ALA A 133 -12.07 -11.45 9.91
C ALA A 133 -11.36 -10.50 8.94
N GLY A 134 -10.51 -11.02 8.07
CA GLY A 134 -9.95 -10.31 6.93
C GLY A 134 -11.00 -9.97 5.88
N GLY A 135 -10.57 -9.35 4.78
CA GLY A 135 -11.47 -8.80 3.78
C GLY A 135 -12.22 -7.55 4.29
N PRO A 136 -13.43 -7.26 3.79
CA PRO A 136 -14.19 -6.09 4.22
C PRO A 136 -14.79 -6.30 5.62
N SER A 137 -14.37 -5.49 6.60
CA SER A 137 -14.77 -5.63 8.00
C SER A 137 -15.14 -4.31 8.63
N ILE A 138 -16.04 -4.36 9.61
CA ILE A 138 -16.31 -3.26 10.55
C ILE A 138 -15.34 -3.40 11.73
N VAL A 139 -14.63 -2.32 12.03
CA VAL A 139 -13.55 -2.29 13.02
C VAL A 139 -13.96 -1.38 14.18
N ASP A 140 -14.78 -1.90 15.08
CA ASP A 140 -15.19 -1.18 16.27
C ASP A 140 -14.25 -1.53 17.43
N VAL A 141 -13.56 -0.52 17.95
CA VAL A 141 -12.66 -0.66 19.09
C VAL A 141 -13.18 0.17 20.28
N PRO A 142 -12.97 -0.29 21.52
CA PRO A 142 -13.62 0.30 22.68
C PRO A 142 -13.04 1.65 23.13
N ALA A 143 -11.84 2.03 22.68
CA ALA A 143 -11.16 3.21 23.16
C ALA A 143 -10.37 3.92 22.07
N ALA A 144 -10.19 5.23 22.22
CA ALA A 144 -9.33 6.06 21.39
C ALA A 144 -7.85 5.77 21.65
N GLY A 145 -7.00 6.16 20.71
CA GLY A 145 -5.55 6.03 20.78
C GLY A 145 -4.95 5.29 19.60
N CYS A 146 -3.67 4.98 19.69
CA CYS A 146 -2.98 4.20 18.67
C CYS A 146 -3.23 2.70 18.90
N TRP A 147 -3.72 2.02 17.87
CA TRP A 147 -4.05 0.60 17.88
C TRP A 147 -3.17 -0.17 16.92
N THR A 148 -2.66 -1.29 17.38
CA THR A 148 -1.94 -2.28 16.57
C THR A 148 -2.90 -3.33 16.08
N PHE A 149 -3.04 -3.44 14.76
CA PHE A 149 -3.78 -4.52 14.08
C PHE A 149 -2.76 -5.51 13.51
N GLN A 150 -2.76 -6.71 14.05
CA GLN A 150 -1.93 -7.80 13.58
C GLN A 150 -2.77 -8.74 12.72
N LEU A 151 -2.39 -8.85 11.46
CA LEU A 151 -2.98 -9.78 10.53
C LEU A 151 -2.19 -11.10 10.57
N SER A 152 -2.90 -12.22 10.50
CA SER A 152 -2.30 -13.54 10.38
C SER A 152 -3.11 -14.41 9.42
N TRP A 153 -2.40 -15.16 8.57
CA TRP A 153 -3.02 -16.07 7.59
C TRP A 153 -2.07 -17.19 7.22
N THR A 154 -2.63 -18.24 6.61
CA THR A 154 -1.88 -19.36 6.08
C THR A 154 -2.08 -19.41 4.56
N ALA A 155 -0.99 -19.37 3.82
CA ALA A 155 -0.98 -19.59 2.37
C ALA A 155 0.05 -20.67 2.05
N SER A 156 1.21 -20.34 1.50
CA SER A 156 2.35 -21.26 1.35
C SER A 156 3.18 -21.42 2.65
N GLY A 157 2.65 -20.97 3.78
CA GLY A 157 3.25 -20.93 5.12
C GLY A 157 2.46 -20.00 6.03
N GLN A 158 2.91 -19.90 7.28
CA GLN A 158 2.34 -18.96 8.24
C GLN A 158 2.86 -17.54 7.98
N HIS A 159 1.97 -16.58 7.78
CA HIS A 159 2.29 -15.20 7.54
C HIS A 159 1.72 -14.30 8.62
N THR A 160 2.42 -13.20 8.89
CA THR A 160 1.94 -12.14 9.78
C THR A 160 2.32 -10.77 9.21
N SER A 161 1.55 -9.75 9.56
CA SER A 161 1.87 -8.36 9.26
C SER A 161 1.20 -7.45 10.29
N THR A 162 1.67 -6.23 10.42
CA THR A 162 1.15 -5.27 11.40
C THR A 162 0.87 -3.93 10.75
N ILE A 163 -0.28 -3.35 11.09
CA ILE A 163 -0.67 -2.00 10.70
C ILE A 163 -1.11 -1.27 11.97
N ASN A 164 -0.58 -0.06 12.19
CA ASN A 164 -0.95 0.76 13.34
C ASN A 164 -1.85 1.91 12.90
N LEU A 165 -3.06 1.98 13.46
CA LEU A 165 -4.02 3.02 13.13
C LEU A 165 -4.40 3.82 14.36
N GLU A 166 -4.54 5.13 14.16
CA GLU A 166 -5.10 6.03 15.16
C GLU A 166 -6.62 5.90 15.19
N VAL A 167 -7.17 5.81 16.39
CA VAL A 167 -8.58 5.80 16.65
C VAL A 167 -8.94 7.05 17.43
N LEU A 168 -9.82 7.87 16.89
CA LEU A 168 -10.30 9.10 17.51
C LEU A 168 -11.26 8.80 18.68
N PRO A 169 -11.41 9.72 19.63
CA PRO A 169 -12.43 9.61 20.68
C PRO A 169 -13.84 9.50 20.09
N ALA A 170 -14.71 8.82 20.81
CA ALA A 170 -16.14 8.72 20.48
C ALA A 170 -16.76 10.11 20.24
N GLY A 171 -17.55 10.23 19.18
CA GLY A 171 -18.21 11.49 18.81
C GLY A 171 -17.30 12.51 18.11
N THR A 172 -16.01 12.24 17.93
CA THR A 172 -15.13 13.11 17.15
C THR A 172 -15.40 12.91 15.65
N PRO A 173 -15.71 13.97 14.89
CA PRO A 173 -15.80 13.83 13.45
C PRO A 173 -14.42 13.57 12.85
N PRO A 174 -14.27 12.59 11.94
CA PRO A 174 -13.03 12.36 11.23
C PRO A 174 -12.62 13.57 10.40
N SER A 175 -11.31 13.75 10.21
CA SER A 175 -10.79 14.79 9.33
C SER A 175 -11.31 14.58 7.90
N LYS A 176 -11.88 15.62 7.31
CA LYS A 176 -12.24 15.58 5.91
C LYS A 176 -10.95 15.62 5.08
N PRO A 177 -10.81 14.82 4.01
CA PRO A 177 -9.71 14.96 3.09
C PRO A 177 -9.64 16.40 2.56
N ALA A 178 -8.44 16.95 2.50
CA ALA A 178 -8.22 18.29 1.95
C ALA A 178 -8.43 18.34 0.44
#